data_94ee39979d22d50a4db6ddfd3f62917d
#
_entry.id   94ee39979d22d50a4db6ddfd3f62917d
#
_cell.length_a   1.000
_cell.length_b   1.000
_cell.length_c   1.000
_cell.angle_alpha   90.00
_cell.angle_beta   90.00
_cell.angle_gamma   90.00
#
_symmetry.space_group_name_H-M   'P 1'
#
loop_
_entity.id
_entity.type
_entity.pdbx_description
1 polymer ?
#
loop_
_entity_poly.entity_id
_entity_poly.type
_entity_poly.pdbx_seq_one_letter_code
_entity_poly.pdbx_strand_id
1 'polypeptide(L)'
;MTAALLALNARTFASLRRHRNYRLFFTGQVISVSGTWMQNVALAWLVVELTHSPLAVGALAFCRFIPFTIFGLVAGVVADRIDNRKLVIATQSVSMTFSAILAVLVLTGSQTLWLVFLLAILSGTALVFDAPGRHALTFQMVGRDELPNAVALNASLFNASRVVGPAVAGVLIAGFGVGVCFLINTITFLAVLAGLLMMRKEELVPLEKTGEPPTMMRGIGEGFAWVLGQPQMRLVLMIVTVVSTVGFNFHVLLPLLASETLQTGPEVFGILSAFFGAGALVGALLSAALGRASWKVLVLGTGGFSISLLALAPLATVWGCAVLLFIAGTCFTLWTSNANSILQLNAPDHLRGRVVSLYLWAFAGFAPVGGLLAGWLCDVGGTQLSFIVAGVTGLAMTAVTARQLVTMRRTAAAATA
;
A
#
# COMPACT_ATOMS: atom_id res chain seq x y z
N MET A 1 -30.45 2.97 22.44
CA MET A 1 -29.77 2.77 21.14
C MET A 1 -29.25 4.09 20.54
N THR A 2 -30.03 5.15 20.49
CA THR A 2 -29.65 6.48 19.94
C THR A 2 -28.51 7.18 20.69
N ALA A 3 -28.49 7.19 22.03
CA ALA A 3 -27.44 7.85 22.82
C ALA A 3 -26.07 7.15 22.68
N ALA A 4 -26.05 5.82 22.64
CA ALA A 4 -24.81 5.03 22.43
C ALA A 4 -24.25 5.24 21.01
N LEU A 5 -25.12 5.30 19.99
CA LEU A 5 -24.72 5.60 18.59
C LEU A 5 -24.19 7.03 18.45
N LEU A 6 -24.79 8.00 19.12
CA LEU A 6 -24.32 9.40 19.14
C LEU A 6 -22.97 9.53 19.85
N ALA A 7 -22.77 8.82 20.97
CA ALA A 7 -21.51 8.78 21.69
C ALA A 7 -20.41 8.08 20.88
N LEU A 8 -20.71 6.98 20.19
CA LEU A 8 -19.80 6.29 19.28
C LEU A 8 -19.41 7.20 18.12
N ASN A 9 -20.38 7.85 17.47
CA ASN A 9 -20.13 8.81 16.38
C ASN A 9 -19.27 10.00 16.87
N ALA A 10 -19.52 10.51 18.07
CA ALA A 10 -18.73 11.60 18.64
C ALA A 10 -17.27 11.20 18.88
N ARG A 11 -17.01 9.96 19.32
CA ARG A 11 -15.66 9.42 19.52
C ARG A 11 -14.97 9.09 18.19
N THR A 12 -15.68 8.47 17.26
CA THR A 12 -15.13 8.07 15.95
C THR A 12 -14.62 9.25 15.15
N PHE A 13 -15.35 10.37 15.13
CA PHE A 13 -15.01 11.55 14.36
C PHE A 13 -14.47 12.71 15.22
N ALA A 14 -13.87 12.40 16.39
CA ALA A 14 -13.40 13.41 17.34
C ALA A 14 -12.39 14.38 16.70
N SER A 15 -11.36 13.86 16.04
CA SER A 15 -10.33 14.67 15.37
C SER A 15 -10.90 15.61 14.30
N LEU A 16 -11.90 15.16 13.53
CA LEU A 16 -12.55 15.99 12.50
C LEU A 16 -13.39 17.12 13.09
N ARG A 17 -13.99 16.89 14.25
CA ARG A 17 -14.83 17.90 14.92
C ARG A 17 -14.00 18.94 15.64
N ARG A 18 -12.90 18.53 16.29
CA ARG A 18 -12.08 19.40 17.13
C ARG A 18 -11.06 20.22 16.35
N HIS A 19 -10.49 19.64 15.26
CA HIS A 19 -9.39 20.26 14.54
C HIS A 19 -9.81 20.70 13.14
N ARG A 20 -9.93 22.03 12.93
CA ARG A 20 -10.30 22.62 11.65
C ARG A 20 -9.32 22.23 10.54
N ASN A 21 -8.01 22.31 10.79
CA ASN A 21 -6.98 21.97 9.81
C ASN A 21 -7.07 20.51 9.37
N TYR A 22 -7.27 19.60 10.32
CA TYR A 22 -7.44 18.17 10.01
C TYR A 22 -8.72 17.90 9.20
N ARG A 23 -9.82 18.55 9.51
CA ARG A 23 -11.08 18.44 8.75
C ARG A 23 -10.90 18.88 7.30
N LEU A 24 -10.24 20.01 7.04
CA LEU A 24 -9.96 20.49 5.68
C LEU A 24 -9.07 19.51 4.92
N PHE A 25 -8.02 19.02 5.55
CA PHE A 25 -7.13 18.04 4.97
C PHE A 25 -7.84 16.72 4.67
N PHE A 26 -8.55 16.17 5.63
CA PHE A 26 -9.23 14.88 5.51
C PHE A 26 -10.29 14.88 4.40
N THR A 27 -11.11 15.93 4.30
CA THR A 27 -12.11 16.05 3.23
C THR A 27 -11.46 16.12 1.86
N GLY A 28 -10.38 16.89 1.70
CA GLY A 28 -9.59 16.89 0.47
C GLY A 28 -8.97 15.52 0.16
N GLN A 29 -8.48 14.81 1.19
CA GLN A 29 -7.90 13.48 1.03
C GLN A 29 -8.93 12.42 0.62
N VAL A 30 -10.18 12.47 1.10
CA VAL A 30 -11.25 11.54 0.68
C VAL A 30 -11.41 11.56 -0.84
N ILE A 31 -11.39 12.74 -1.42
CA ILE A 31 -11.54 12.93 -2.86
C ILE A 31 -10.24 12.53 -3.59
N SER A 32 -9.09 13.04 -3.16
CA SER A 32 -7.81 12.88 -3.85
C SER A 32 -7.26 11.45 -3.80
N VAL A 33 -7.38 10.75 -2.66
CA VAL A 33 -6.89 9.36 -2.54
C VAL A 33 -7.74 8.43 -3.40
N SER A 34 -9.06 8.63 -3.46
CA SER A 34 -9.93 7.84 -4.35
C SER A 34 -9.56 8.07 -5.83
N GLY A 35 -9.28 9.32 -6.23
CA GLY A 35 -8.77 9.66 -7.56
C GLY A 35 -7.42 9.00 -7.85
N THR A 36 -6.52 8.95 -6.88
CA THR A 36 -5.20 8.30 -7.03
C THR A 36 -5.35 6.79 -7.24
N TRP A 37 -6.24 6.11 -6.50
CA TRP A 37 -6.52 4.69 -6.74
C TRP A 37 -7.15 4.43 -8.11
N MET A 38 -8.05 5.30 -8.55
CA MET A 38 -8.62 5.27 -9.90
C MET A 38 -7.54 5.43 -10.96
N GLN A 39 -6.65 6.41 -10.83
CA GLN A 39 -5.52 6.62 -11.74
C GLN A 39 -4.59 5.41 -11.81
N ASN A 40 -4.37 4.70 -10.70
CA ASN A 40 -3.52 3.51 -10.69
C ASN A 40 -4.07 2.40 -11.59
N VAL A 41 -5.39 2.21 -11.57
CA VAL A 41 -6.08 1.27 -12.46
C VAL A 41 -5.97 1.73 -13.91
N ALA A 42 -6.26 3.01 -14.17
CA ALA A 42 -6.19 3.58 -15.51
C ALA A 42 -4.77 3.49 -16.11
N LEU A 43 -3.73 3.71 -15.29
CA LEU A 43 -2.34 3.66 -15.75
C LEU A 43 -1.91 2.23 -16.13
N ALA A 44 -2.30 1.23 -15.32
CA ALA A 44 -2.03 -0.17 -15.62
C ALA A 44 -2.77 -0.63 -16.88
N TRP A 45 -4.05 -0.24 -17.01
CA TRP A 45 -4.86 -0.56 -18.18
C TRP A 45 -4.34 0.12 -19.44
N LEU A 46 -3.89 1.39 -19.38
CA LEU A 46 -3.26 2.11 -20.49
C LEU A 46 -2.07 1.33 -21.06
N VAL A 47 -1.21 0.76 -20.19
CA VAL A 47 -0.06 -0.02 -20.66
C VAL A 47 -0.49 -1.33 -21.32
N VAL A 48 -1.56 -1.99 -20.82
CA VAL A 48 -2.16 -3.15 -21.48
C VAL A 48 -2.65 -2.78 -22.88
N GLU A 49 -3.42 -1.70 -23.02
CA GLU A 49 -3.94 -1.22 -24.32
C GLU A 49 -2.83 -0.83 -25.31
N LEU A 50 -1.75 -0.22 -24.82
CA LEU A 50 -0.66 0.24 -25.69
C LEU A 50 0.26 -0.88 -26.19
N THR A 51 0.42 -1.94 -25.40
CA THR A 51 1.51 -2.91 -25.64
C THR A 51 1.05 -4.34 -25.79
N HIS A 52 -0.08 -4.72 -25.19
CA HIS A 52 -0.51 -6.12 -25.04
C HIS A 52 0.62 -7.03 -24.51
N SER A 53 1.55 -6.46 -23.70
CA SER A 53 2.73 -7.14 -23.18
C SER A 53 2.69 -7.21 -21.65
N PRO A 54 2.65 -8.42 -21.07
CA PRO A 54 2.74 -8.63 -19.64
C PRO A 54 4.02 -8.04 -19.03
N LEU A 55 5.13 -8.16 -19.74
CA LEU A 55 6.42 -7.62 -19.32
C LEU A 55 6.39 -6.08 -19.23
N ALA A 56 5.67 -5.40 -20.14
CA ALA A 56 5.52 -3.94 -20.09
C ALA A 56 4.72 -3.49 -18.86
N VAL A 57 3.69 -4.24 -18.46
CA VAL A 57 2.95 -3.97 -17.22
C VAL A 57 3.85 -4.19 -15.99
N GLY A 58 4.68 -5.22 -16.02
CA GLY A 58 5.72 -5.45 -15.00
C GLY A 58 6.75 -4.30 -14.95
N ALA A 59 7.18 -3.80 -16.10
CA ALA A 59 8.08 -2.65 -16.21
C ALA A 59 7.44 -1.35 -15.70
N LEU A 60 6.15 -1.14 -15.89
CA LEU A 60 5.42 -0.03 -15.27
C LEU A 60 5.50 -0.10 -13.75
N ALA A 61 5.29 -1.28 -13.18
CA ALA A 61 5.41 -1.50 -11.74
C ALA A 61 6.85 -1.22 -11.25
N PHE A 62 7.86 -1.71 -11.97
CA PHE A 62 9.26 -1.40 -11.69
C PHE A 62 9.50 0.11 -11.67
N CYS A 63 9.13 0.82 -12.73
CA CYS A 63 9.30 2.26 -12.85
C CYS A 63 8.63 3.03 -11.70
N ARG A 64 7.44 2.61 -11.30
CA ARG A 64 6.68 3.25 -10.25
C ARG A 64 7.28 3.07 -8.86
N PHE A 65 7.82 1.88 -8.55
CA PHE A 65 8.29 1.54 -7.22
C PHE A 65 9.79 1.68 -7.02
N ILE A 66 10.60 1.77 -8.11
CA ILE A 66 12.05 1.94 -8.00
C ILE A 66 12.46 3.17 -7.17
N PRO A 67 11.75 4.32 -7.22
CA PRO A 67 12.05 5.45 -6.34
C PRO A 67 11.91 5.09 -4.84
N PHE A 68 11.00 4.17 -4.50
CA PHE A 68 10.82 3.72 -3.12
C PHE A 68 12.03 2.92 -2.64
N THR A 69 12.59 2.08 -3.49
CA THR A 69 13.81 1.33 -3.20
C THR A 69 15.00 2.25 -2.96
N ILE A 70 15.15 3.29 -3.80
CA ILE A 70 16.30 4.21 -3.78
C ILE A 70 16.14 5.27 -2.67
N PHE A 71 14.99 5.92 -2.57
CA PHE A 71 14.78 7.10 -1.73
C PHE A 71 13.95 6.82 -0.46
N GLY A 72 13.35 5.64 -0.31
CA GLY A 72 12.41 5.37 0.78
C GLY A 72 13.00 5.59 2.18
N LEU A 73 14.28 5.25 2.36
CA LEU A 73 14.99 5.48 3.62
C LEU A 73 15.39 6.96 3.82
N VAL A 74 15.63 7.69 2.74
CA VAL A 74 16.05 9.10 2.76
C VAL A 74 14.85 10.04 2.96
N ALA A 75 13.69 9.66 2.46
CA ALA A 75 12.49 10.50 2.46
C ALA A 75 12.04 10.90 3.87
N GLY A 76 12.19 10.03 4.85
CA GLY A 76 11.90 10.35 6.25
C GLY A 76 12.79 11.49 6.78
N VAL A 77 14.10 11.41 6.51
CA VAL A 77 15.05 12.46 6.93
C VAL A 77 14.76 13.80 6.26
N VAL A 78 14.33 13.79 5.01
CA VAL A 78 13.92 15.00 4.29
C VAL A 78 12.68 15.60 4.94
N ALA A 79 11.69 14.78 5.29
CA ALA A 79 10.47 15.22 5.96
C ALA A 79 10.74 15.84 7.35
N ASP A 80 11.76 15.33 8.08
CA ASP A 80 12.15 15.88 9.39
C ASP A 80 12.82 17.26 9.29
N ARG A 81 13.38 17.60 8.13
CA ARG A 81 14.13 18.86 7.92
C ARG A 81 13.31 19.98 7.29
N ILE A 82 12.28 19.64 6.54
CA ILE A 82 11.46 20.58 5.76
C ILE A 82 10.12 20.83 6.48
N ASP A 83 9.51 22.00 6.25
CA ASP A 83 8.12 22.25 6.64
C ASP A 83 7.19 21.23 5.96
N ASN A 84 6.59 20.37 6.77
CA ASN A 84 5.78 19.24 6.27
C ASN A 84 4.58 19.70 5.44
N ARG A 85 3.95 20.82 5.77
CA ARG A 85 2.87 21.40 4.96
C ARG A 85 3.37 21.80 3.57
N LYS A 86 4.54 22.46 3.49
CA LYS A 86 5.15 22.83 2.20
C LYS A 86 5.55 21.61 1.41
N LEU A 87 6.13 20.60 2.07
CA LEU A 87 6.51 19.34 1.45
C LEU A 87 5.30 18.65 0.81
N VAL A 88 4.20 18.50 1.56
CA VAL A 88 2.98 17.87 1.04
C VAL A 88 2.34 18.71 -0.08
N ILE A 89 2.32 20.05 0.02
CA ILE A 89 1.86 20.91 -1.08
C ILE A 89 2.70 20.67 -2.34
N ALA A 90 4.03 20.62 -2.23
CA ALA A 90 4.92 20.42 -3.36
C ALA A 90 4.70 19.04 -4.01
N THR A 91 4.67 17.97 -3.21
CA THR A 91 4.48 16.60 -3.73
C THR A 91 3.10 16.40 -4.36
N GLN A 92 2.04 16.97 -3.78
CA GLN A 92 0.69 16.92 -4.34
C GLN A 92 0.58 17.75 -5.63
N SER A 93 1.23 18.93 -5.69
CA SER A 93 1.27 19.74 -6.92
C SER A 93 2.02 19.05 -8.04
N VAL A 94 3.15 18.41 -7.74
CA VAL A 94 3.92 17.61 -8.70
C VAL A 94 3.10 16.42 -9.20
N SER A 95 2.42 15.70 -8.30
CA SER A 95 1.55 14.58 -8.66
C SER A 95 0.36 15.02 -9.53
N MET A 96 -0.24 16.18 -9.22
CA MET A 96 -1.27 16.81 -10.05
C MET A 96 -0.76 17.12 -11.46
N THR A 97 0.43 17.71 -11.56
CA THR A 97 1.03 18.05 -12.86
C THR A 97 1.27 16.80 -13.70
N PHE A 98 1.78 15.72 -13.12
CA PHE A 98 1.97 14.46 -13.85
C PHE A 98 0.65 13.83 -14.28
N SER A 99 -0.39 13.89 -13.43
CA SER A 99 -1.73 13.46 -13.79
C SER A 99 -2.31 14.27 -14.95
N ALA A 100 -2.12 15.60 -14.93
CA ALA A 100 -2.55 16.50 -16.00
C ALA A 100 -1.81 16.22 -17.33
N ILE A 101 -0.49 16.00 -17.28
CA ILE A 101 0.29 15.64 -18.46
C ILE A 101 -0.21 14.31 -19.04
N LEU A 102 -0.43 13.28 -18.20
CA LEU A 102 -1.01 12.02 -18.68
C LEU A 102 -2.39 12.21 -19.31
N ALA A 103 -3.26 13.03 -18.68
CA ALA A 103 -4.57 13.33 -19.24
C ALA A 103 -4.46 13.96 -20.65
N VAL A 104 -3.61 14.98 -20.81
CA VAL A 104 -3.40 15.65 -22.08
C VAL A 104 -2.84 14.67 -23.12
N LEU A 105 -1.79 13.93 -22.80
CA LEU A 105 -1.16 12.97 -23.71
C LEU A 105 -2.17 11.93 -24.22
N VAL A 106 -2.98 11.36 -23.31
CA VAL A 106 -3.95 10.33 -23.68
C VAL A 106 -5.13 10.90 -24.44
N LEU A 107 -5.69 12.05 -24.05
CA LEU A 107 -6.81 12.67 -24.73
C LEU A 107 -6.45 13.21 -26.12
N THR A 108 -5.16 13.55 -26.36
CA THR A 108 -4.67 13.98 -27.68
C THR A 108 -4.12 12.84 -28.54
N GLY A 109 -4.09 11.60 -28.02
CA GLY A 109 -3.50 10.46 -28.74
C GLY A 109 -1.98 10.52 -28.87
N SER A 110 -1.30 11.36 -28.08
CA SER A 110 0.16 11.60 -28.16
C SER A 110 0.96 10.78 -27.14
N GLN A 111 0.31 9.84 -26.43
CA GLN A 111 0.95 9.01 -25.43
C GLN A 111 1.93 8.03 -26.07
N THR A 112 3.13 7.95 -25.49
CA THR A 112 4.13 6.96 -25.83
C THR A 112 4.56 6.19 -24.59
N LEU A 113 4.91 4.92 -24.74
CA LEU A 113 5.23 4.04 -23.63
C LEU A 113 6.36 4.59 -22.74
N TRP A 114 7.40 5.17 -23.33
CA TRP A 114 8.52 5.72 -22.58
C TRP A 114 8.12 6.95 -21.74
N LEU A 115 7.21 7.81 -22.25
CA LEU A 115 6.66 8.94 -21.47
C LEU A 115 5.82 8.44 -20.30
N VAL A 116 5.01 7.39 -20.49
CA VAL A 116 4.25 6.76 -19.43
C VAL A 116 5.17 6.24 -18.33
N PHE A 117 6.25 5.55 -18.69
CA PHE A 117 7.25 5.06 -17.73
C PHE A 117 7.99 6.18 -17.01
N LEU A 118 8.39 7.22 -17.72
CA LEU A 118 9.03 8.40 -17.14
C LEU A 118 8.10 9.07 -16.11
N LEU A 119 6.84 9.30 -16.46
CA LEU A 119 5.86 9.89 -15.56
C LEU A 119 5.54 8.98 -14.36
N ALA A 120 5.60 7.65 -14.55
CA ALA A 120 5.47 6.69 -13.45
C ALA A 120 6.62 6.80 -12.45
N ILE A 121 7.88 6.92 -12.91
CA ILE A 121 9.06 7.15 -12.05
C ILE A 121 8.91 8.46 -11.28
N LEU A 122 8.56 9.53 -11.96
CA LEU A 122 8.43 10.87 -11.37
C LEU A 122 7.28 10.92 -10.34
N SER A 123 6.14 10.29 -10.65
CA SER A 123 5.02 10.16 -9.72
C SER A 123 5.37 9.29 -8.52
N GLY A 124 6.10 8.19 -8.74
CA GLY A 124 6.64 7.34 -7.69
C GLY A 124 7.57 8.11 -6.75
N THR A 125 8.44 8.96 -7.32
CA THR A 125 9.34 9.83 -6.54
C THR A 125 8.55 10.81 -5.66
N ALA A 126 7.54 11.48 -6.22
CA ALA A 126 6.68 12.37 -5.46
C ALA A 126 5.99 11.63 -4.29
N LEU A 127 5.49 10.42 -4.53
CA LEU A 127 4.81 9.59 -3.52
C LEU A 127 5.74 9.20 -2.36
N VAL A 128 7.01 8.89 -2.65
CA VAL A 128 8.00 8.51 -1.63
C VAL A 128 8.22 9.63 -0.62
N PHE A 129 8.29 10.88 -1.06
CA PHE A 129 8.46 12.03 -0.17
C PHE A 129 7.13 12.51 0.45
N ASP A 130 6.00 12.27 -0.20
CA ASP A 130 4.68 12.64 0.30
C ASP A 130 4.31 11.86 1.58
N ALA A 131 4.58 10.56 1.62
CA ALA A 131 4.13 9.69 2.69
C ALA A 131 4.64 10.12 4.09
N PRO A 132 5.94 10.32 4.35
CA PRO A 132 6.42 10.75 5.67
C PRO A 132 5.97 12.17 6.00
N GLY A 133 5.96 13.10 5.02
CA GLY A 133 5.46 14.47 5.22
C GLY A 133 3.99 14.48 5.65
N ARG A 134 3.16 13.65 5.06
CA ARG A 134 1.74 13.51 5.41
C ARG A 134 1.53 12.93 6.82
N HIS A 135 2.32 11.94 7.23
CA HIS A 135 2.25 11.41 8.59
C HIS A 135 2.65 12.45 9.63
N ALA A 136 3.73 13.17 9.41
CA ALA A 136 4.18 14.24 10.29
C ALA A 136 3.17 15.40 10.35
N LEU A 137 2.60 15.80 9.21
CA LEU A 137 1.58 16.84 9.14
C LEU A 137 0.29 16.42 9.87
N THR A 138 -0.08 15.13 9.83
CA THR A 138 -1.24 14.63 10.59
C THR A 138 -1.03 14.85 12.10
N PHE A 139 0.15 14.54 12.63
CA PHE A 139 0.48 14.83 14.02
C PHE A 139 0.39 16.34 14.31
N GLN A 140 0.96 17.18 13.45
CA GLN A 140 0.92 18.64 13.63
C GLN A 140 -0.50 19.22 13.65
N MET A 141 -1.46 18.58 12.95
CA MET A 141 -2.84 19.05 12.91
C MET A 141 -3.66 18.67 14.14
N VAL A 142 -3.39 17.50 14.76
CA VAL A 142 -4.27 16.95 15.82
C VAL A 142 -3.57 16.83 17.19
N GLY A 143 -2.25 16.92 17.25
CA GLY A 143 -1.48 16.70 18.47
C GLY A 143 -1.49 15.24 18.93
N ARG A 144 -0.88 15.02 20.10
CA ARG A 144 -0.59 13.67 20.63
C ARG A 144 -1.88 12.93 21.05
N ASP A 145 -2.82 13.63 21.64
CA ASP A 145 -4.02 13.02 22.25
C ASP A 145 -5.00 12.47 21.19
N GLU A 146 -5.16 13.18 20.08
CA GLU A 146 -6.09 12.80 19.01
C GLU A 146 -5.41 12.04 17.85
N LEU A 147 -4.07 11.85 17.91
CA LEU A 147 -3.32 11.14 16.86
C LEU A 147 -3.84 9.72 16.59
N PRO A 148 -4.16 8.89 17.60
CA PRO A 148 -4.69 7.55 17.33
C PRO A 148 -6.00 7.58 16.53
N ASN A 149 -6.88 8.56 16.81
CA ASN A 149 -8.15 8.72 16.08
C ASN A 149 -7.89 9.16 14.63
N ALA A 150 -7.01 10.15 14.42
CA ALA A 150 -6.66 10.63 13.09
C ALA A 150 -6.00 9.53 12.24
N VAL A 151 -5.10 8.74 12.82
CA VAL A 151 -4.46 7.60 12.13
C VAL A 151 -5.49 6.54 11.73
N ALA A 152 -6.44 6.22 12.62
CA ALA A 152 -7.53 5.27 12.33
C ALA A 152 -8.44 5.77 11.19
N LEU A 153 -8.78 7.06 11.19
CA LEU A 153 -9.57 7.68 10.12
C LEU A 153 -8.81 7.66 8.78
N ASN A 154 -7.52 8.01 8.77
CA ASN A 154 -6.70 7.97 7.56
C ASN A 154 -6.56 6.53 7.01
N ALA A 155 -6.40 5.53 7.87
CA ALA A 155 -6.36 4.13 7.46
C ALA A 155 -7.71 3.67 6.88
N SER A 156 -8.82 4.08 7.50
CA SER A 156 -10.18 3.79 7.00
C SER A 156 -10.41 4.42 5.64
N LEU A 157 -10.01 5.68 5.47
CA LEU A 157 -10.07 6.38 4.18
C LEU A 157 -9.27 5.65 3.10
N PHE A 158 -8.03 5.27 3.39
CA PHE A 158 -7.15 4.58 2.44
C PHE A 158 -7.77 3.24 1.99
N ASN A 159 -8.31 2.46 2.93
CA ASN A 159 -8.96 1.19 2.61
C ASN A 159 -10.26 1.38 1.83
N ALA A 160 -11.09 2.37 2.17
CA ALA A 160 -12.30 2.69 1.42
C ALA A 160 -11.97 3.13 -0.02
N SER A 161 -10.97 4.01 -0.18
CA SER A 161 -10.53 4.48 -1.50
C SER A 161 -9.97 3.35 -2.37
N ARG A 162 -9.34 2.35 -1.75
CA ARG A 162 -8.83 1.14 -2.43
C ARG A 162 -9.95 0.26 -3.00
N VAL A 163 -11.18 0.39 -2.50
CA VAL A 163 -12.36 -0.28 -3.04
C VAL A 163 -13.05 0.61 -4.08
N VAL A 164 -13.34 1.85 -3.69
CA VAL A 164 -14.13 2.78 -4.51
C VAL A 164 -13.37 3.22 -5.76
N GLY A 165 -12.07 3.55 -5.63
CA GLY A 165 -11.25 4.03 -6.74
C GLY A 165 -11.25 3.07 -7.95
N PRO A 166 -10.83 1.81 -7.77
CA PRO A 166 -10.85 0.82 -8.85
C PRO A 166 -12.25 0.54 -9.42
N ALA A 167 -13.29 0.47 -8.58
CA ALA A 167 -14.66 0.25 -9.05
C ALA A 167 -15.13 1.39 -9.98
N VAL A 168 -14.87 2.64 -9.58
CA VAL A 168 -15.18 3.83 -10.39
C VAL A 168 -14.30 3.84 -11.65
N ALA A 169 -13.03 3.50 -11.55
CA ALA A 169 -12.12 3.44 -12.68
C ALA A 169 -12.62 2.50 -13.77
N GLY A 170 -13.02 1.27 -13.41
CA GLY A 170 -13.51 0.29 -14.37
C GLY A 170 -14.69 0.83 -15.20
N VAL A 171 -15.68 1.45 -14.54
CA VAL A 171 -16.84 2.03 -15.19
C VAL A 171 -16.46 3.22 -16.10
N LEU A 172 -15.60 4.11 -15.61
CA LEU A 172 -15.19 5.30 -16.37
C LEU A 172 -14.34 4.93 -17.58
N ILE A 173 -13.41 3.97 -17.44
CA ILE A 173 -12.57 3.52 -18.55
C ILE A 173 -13.43 2.86 -19.63
N ALA A 174 -14.37 1.99 -19.25
CA ALA A 174 -15.26 1.32 -20.21
C ALA A 174 -16.17 2.31 -20.96
N GLY A 175 -16.65 3.37 -20.28
CA GLY A 175 -17.55 4.34 -20.90
C GLY A 175 -16.87 5.50 -21.63
N PHE A 176 -15.71 5.94 -21.16
CA PHE A 176 -15.09 7.21 -21.58
C PHE A 176 -13.59 7.11 -21.85
N GLY A 177 -13.00 5.91 -21.69
CA GLY A 177 -11.55 5.68 -21.87
C GLY A 177 -10.70 6.13 -20.66
N VAL A 178 -9.43 5.72 -20.69
CA VAL A 178 -8.47 5.93 -19.59
C VAL A 178 -8.15 7.42 -19.34
N GLY A 179 -8.21 8.27 -20.38
CA GLY A 179 -7.87 9.70 -20.30
C GLY A 179 -8.75 10.48 -19.31
N VAL A 180 -10.02 10.11 -19.21
CA VAL A 180 -10.97 10.74 -18.27
C VAL A 180 -10.58 10.45 -16.81
N CYS A 181 -10.05 9.28 -16.50
CA CYS A 181 -9.57 8.97 -15.16
C CYS A 181 -8.40 9.88 -14.74
N PHE A 182 -7.46 10.16 -15.64
CA PHE A 182 -6.35 11.09 -15.38
C PHE A 182 -6.85 12.52 -15.20
N LEU A 183 -7.80 12.96 -16.03
CA LEU A 183 -8.40 14.29 -15.92
C LEU A 183 -9.14 14.48 -14.59
N ILE A 184 -10.00 13.53 -14.23
CA ILE A 184 -10.73 13.56 -12.94
C ILE A 184 -9.72 13.56 -11.79
N ASN A 185 -8.69 12.72 -11.82
CA ASN A 185 -7.70 12.71 -10.74
C ASN A 185 -6.94 14.05 -10.64
N THR A 186 -6.63 14.70 -11.76
CA THR A 186 -6.06 16.05 -11.77
C THR A 186 -6.94 17.03 -11.00
N ILE A 187 -8.27 16.98 -11.22
CA ILE A 187 -9.24 17.83 -10.51
C ILE A 187 -9.31 17.45 -9.02
N THR A 188 -9.23 16.15 -8.69
CA THR A 188 -9.30 15.72 -7.28
C THR A 188 -8.11 16.24 -6.45
N PHE A 189 -6.92 16.44 -7.05
CA PHE A 189 -5.79 17.06 -6.37
C PHE A 189 -6.07 18.51 -5.94
N LEU A 190 -6.91 19.24 -6.67
CA LEU A 190 -7.30 20.60 -6.28
C LEU A 190 -8.01 20.63 -4.93
N ALA A 191 -8.79 19.60 -4.59
CA ALA A 191 -9.49 19.52 -3.31
C ALA A 191 -8.50 19.42 -2.13
N VAL A 192 -7.47 18.57 -2.22
CA VAL A 192 -6.47 18.45 -1.15
C VAL A 192 -5.56 19.68 -1.10
N LEU A 193 -5.17 20.23 -2.24
CA LEU A 193 -4.36 21.46 -2.30
C LEU A 193 -5.12 22.65 -1.71
N ALA A 194 -6.41 22.81 -2.02
CA ALA A 194 -7.26 23.83 -1.40
C ALA A 194 -7.31 23.65 0.12
N GLY A 195 -7.53 22.41 0.60
CA GLY A 195 -7.49 22.11 2.04
C GLY A 195 -6.17 22.50 2.70
N LEU A 196 -5.03 22.16 2.06
CA LEU A 196 -3.70 22.51 2.54
C LEU A 196 -3.42 24.03 2.55
N LEU A 197 -3.88 24.74 1.52
CA LEU A 197 -3.69 26.20 1.42
C LEU A 197 -4.57 26.97 2.41
N MET A 198 -5.77 26.47 2.72
CA MET A 198 -6.70 27.06 3.68
C MET A 198 -6.36 26.76 5.15
N MET A 199 -5.33 25.96 5.43
CA MET A 199 -4.88 25.68 6.79
C MET A 199 -4.32 26.92 7.47
N ARG A 200 -4.64 27.09 8.74
CA ARG A 200 -4.05 28.09 9.62
C ARG A 200 -2.76 27.54 10.22
N LYS A 201 -1.64 28.19 9.95
CA LYS A 201 -0.32 27.74 10.43
C LYS A 201 -0.19 27.83 11.94
N GLU A 202 -0.86 28.78 12.53
CA GLU A 202 -0.86 29.07 13.97
C GLU A 202 -1.50 27.95 14.78
N GLU A 203 -2.38 27.15 14.15
CA GLU A 203 -3.05 26.01 14.77
C GLU A 203 -2.24 24.69 14.64
N LEU A 204 -1.07 24.72 13.98
CA LEU A 204 -0.22 23.53 13.83
C LEU A 204 0.68 23.37 15.06
N VAL A 205 0.65 22.18 15.65
CA VAL A 205 1.53 21.82 16.77
C VAL A 205 2.98 21.72 16.28
N PRO A 206 3.92 22.44 16.88
CA PRO A 206 5.33 22.35 16.50
C PRO A 206 5.85 20.93 16.73
N LEU A 207 6.67 20.41 15.80
CA LEU A 207 7.45 19.21 16.05
C LEU A 207 8.65 19.58 16.92
N GLU A 208 8.75 18.95 18.09
CA GLU A 208 9.97 19.05 18.90
C GLU A 208 11.12 18.40 18.11
N LYS A 209 12.09 19.19 17.73
CA LYS A 209 13.34 18.68 17.17
C LYS A 209 14.16 18.09 18.31
N THR A 210 13.98 16.82 18.57
CA THR A 210 14.79 16.09 19.56
C THR A 210 16.16 15.80 18.97
N GLY A 211 17.18 16.57 19.41
CA GLY A 211 18.60 16.31 19.22
C GLY A 211 19.11 16.19 17.78
N GLU A 212 20.42 16.10 17.61
CA GLU A 212 21.02 15.67 16.35
C GLU A 212 20.60 14.23 16.04
N PRO A 213 19.94 13.98 14.91
CA PRO A 213 19.62 12.61 14.53
C PRO A 213 20.96 11.85 14.36
N PRO A 214 21.10 10.65 14.94
CA PRO A 214 22.26 9.82 14.67
C PRO A 214 22.44 9.69 13.17
N THR A 215 23.69 9.63 12.69
CA THR A 215 23.94 9.49 11.25
C THR A 215 23.04 8.39 10.70
N MET A 216 22.22 8.73 9.72
CA MET A 216 21.12 7.92 9.16
C MET A 216 21.54 6.46 8.92
N MET A 217 22.74 6.26 8.34
CA MET A 217 23.32 4.94 8.05
C MET A 217 23.54 4.12 9.33
N ARG A 218 23.99 4.73 10.41
CA ARG A 218 24.18 4.05 11.70
C ARG A 218 22.86 3.61 12.31
N GLY A 219 21.83 4.47 12.23
CA GLY A 219 20.50 4.15 12.73
C GLY A 219 19.85 2.97 12.01
N ILE A 220 19.94 2.92 10.67
CA ILE A 220 19.46 1.81 9.84
C ILE A 220 20.24 0.52 10.19
N GLY A 221 21.58 0.61 10.28
CA GLY A 221 22.45 -0.52 10.62
C GLY A 221 22.09 -1.14 11.98
N GLU A 222 21.83 -0.33 13.00
CA GLU A 222 21.42 -0.81 14.33
C GLU A 222 20.08 -1.55 14.30
N GLY A 223 19.07 -1.02 13.59
CA GLY A 223 17.78 -1.70 13.41
C GLY A 223 17.93 -3.03 12.68
N PHE A 224 18.74 -3.06 11.63
CA PHE A 224 19.03 -4.25 10.84
C PHE A 224 19.78 -5.31 11.68
N ALA A 225 20.83 -4.89 12.39
CA ALA A 225 21.60 -5.77 13.27
C ALA A 225 20.74 -6.39 14.37
N TRP A 226 19.84 -5.59 14.98
CA TRP A 226 18.91 -6.09 15.98
C TRP A 226 17.96 -7.16 15.42
N VAL A 227 17.32 -6.90 14.26
CA VAL A 227 16.39 -7.87 13.62
C VAL A 227 17.14 -9.16 13.25
N LEU A 228 18.34 -9.05 12.66
CA LEU A 228 19.13 -10.23 12.26
C LEU A 228 19.63 -11.02 13.47
N GLY A 229 19.92 -10.36 14.59
CA GLY A 229 20.34 -11.00 15.85
C GLY A 229 19.22 -11.77 16.54
N GLN A 230 17.95 -11.50 16.20
CA GLN A 230 16.79 -12.18 16.79
C GLN A 230 16.19 -13.20 15.81
N PRO A 231 16.33 -14.51 16.03
CA PRO A 231 15.86 -15.53 15.06
C PRO A 231 14.40 -15.40 14.68
N GLN A 232 13.53 -15.03 15.63
CA GLN A 232 12.10 -14.85 15.39
C GLN A 232 11.83 -13.60 14.49
N MET A 233 12.50 -12.49 14.75
CA MET A 233 12.32 -11.24 13.99
C MET A 233 12.88 -11.37 12.58
N ARG A 234 14.02 -12.04 12.43
CA ARG A 234 14.59 -12.40 11.13
C ARG A 234 13.61 -13.23 10.31
N LEU A 235 12.92 -14.20 10.93
CA LEU A 235 11.91 -15.02 10.28
C LEU A 235 10.72 -14.19 9.77
N VAL A 236 10.22 -13.25 10.59
CA VAL A 236 9.16 -12.33 10.15
C VAL A 236 9.62 -11.47 8.98
N LEU A 237 10.83 -10.93 9.04
CA LEU A 237 11.35 -10.11 7.95
C LEU A 237 11.52 -10.91 6.65
N MET A 238 12.01 -12.16 6.75
CA MET A 238 12.13 -13.05 5.58
C MET A 238 10.78 -13.36 4.94
N ILE A 239 9.76 -13.73 5.73
CA ILE A 239 8.42 -14.02 5.19
C ILE A 239 7.80 -12.78 4.55
N VAL A 240 7.98 -11.60 5.17
CA VAL A 240 7.52 -10.33 4.59
C VAL A 240 8.20 -10.08 3.26
N THR A 241 9.53 -10.12 3.20
CA THR A 241 10.29 -9.85 1.97
C THR A 241 9.91 -10.80 0.85
N VAL A 242 9.96 -12.11 1.10
CA VAL A 242 9.73 -13.12 0.05
C VAL A 242 8.29 -13.12 -0.43
N VAL A 243 7.33 -13.16 0.50
CA VAL A 243 5.91 -13.27 0.14
C VAL A 243 5.38 -11.97 -0.50
N SER A 244 5.86 -10.78 -0.06
CA SER A 244 5.46 -9.53 -0.72
C SER A 244 6.08 -9.39 -2.11
N THR A 245 7.36 -9.77 -2.29
CA THR A 245 8.04 -9.66 -3.58
C THR A 245 7.38 -10.54 -4.64
N VAL A 246 7.06 -11.79 -4.31
CA VAL A 246 6.53 -12.74 -5.30
C VAL A 246 5.00 -12.72 -5.34
N GLY A 247 4.34 -12.52 -4.20
CA GLY A 247 2.88 -12.67 -4.07
C GLY A 247 2.07 -11.36 -4.16
N PHE A 248 2.65 -10.20 -3.81
CA PHE A 248 1.90 -8.94 -3.78
C PHE A 248 2.07 -8.10 -5.06
N ASN A 249 1.80 -8.69 -6.22
CA ASN A 249 1.92 -8.00 -7.51
C ASN A 249 0.56 -7.78 -8.20
N PHE A 250 -0.52 -7.54 -7.44
CA PHE A 250 -1.87 -7.39 -7.98
C PHE A 250 -2.02 -6.22 -8.96
N HIS A 251 -1.20 -5.19 -8.86
CA HIS A 251 -1.16 -4.09 -9.82
C HIS A 251 -0.62 -4.52 -11.21
N VAL A 252 0.06 -5.67 -11.30
CA VAL A 252 0.46 -6.32 -12.55
C VAL A 252 -0.52 -7.44 -12.92
N LEU A 253 -0.86 -8.28 -11.94
CA LEU A 253 -1.62 -9.50 -12.19
C LEU A 253 -3.10 -9.25 -12.49
N LEU A 254 -3.76 -8.27 -11.85
CA LEU A 254 -5.20 -8.06 -12.07
C LEU A 254 -5.55 -7.52 -13.44
N PRO A 255 -4.84 -6.51 -14.02
CA PRO A 255 -5.12 -6.08 -15.39
C PRO A 255 -4.86 -7.21 -16.39
N LEU A 256 -3.79 -8.00 -16.22
CA LEU A 256 -3.50 -9.16 -17.09
C LEU A 256 -4.49 -10.30 -16.91
N LEU A 257 -4.96 -10.56 -15.68
CA LEU A 257 -6.02 -11.54 -15.42
C LEU A 257 -7.31 -11.17 -16.15
N ALA A 258 -7.69 -9.87 -16.13
CA ALA A 258 -8.87 -9.39 -16.81
C ALA A 258 -8.72 -9.44 -18.34
N SER A 259 -7.61 -8.91 -18.89
CA SER A 259 -7.42 -8.78 -20.34
C SER A 259 -7.06 -10.10 -21.02
N GLU A 260 -6.14 -10.90 -20.46
CA GLU A 260 -5.59 -12.06 -21.15
C GLU A 260 -6.27 -13.37 -20.74
N THR A 261 -6.51 -13.57 -19.42
CA THR A 261 -7.09 -14.85 -18.94
C THR A 261 -8.60 -14.87 -19.06
N LEU A 262 -9.26 -13.79 -18.60
CA LEU A 262 -10.72 -13.71 -18.62
C LEU A 262 -11.24 -13.09 -19.94
N GLN A 263 -10.36 -12.53 -20.76
CA GLN A 263 -10.69 -11.86 -22.03
C GLN A 263 -11.83 -10.84 -21.89
N THR A 264 -11.73 -9.99 -20.85
CA THR A 264 -12.74 -9.00 -20.48
C THR A 264 -12.14 -7.60 -20.48
N GLY A 265 -13.02 -6.61 -20.27
CA GLY A 265 -12.64 -5.19 -20.29
C GLY A 265 -12.20 -4.63 -18.92
N PRO A 266 -11.95 -3.31 -18.87
CA PRO A 266 -11.50 -2.61 -17.68
C PRO A 266 -12.52 -2.63 -16.53
N GLU A 267 -13.80 -2.82 -16.82
CA GLU A 267 -14.86 -2.96 -15.82
C GLU A 267 -14.62 -4.19 -14.91
N VAL A 268 -14.20 -5.31 -15.49
CA VAL A 268 -13.89 -6.52 -14.74
C VAL A 268 -12.60 -6.33 -13.94
N PHE A 269 -11.56 -5.68 -14.50
CA PHE A 269 -10.38 -5.30 -13.73
C PHE A 269 -10.73 -4.44 -12.53
N GLY A 270 -11.64 -3.45 -12.70
CA GLY A 270 -12.15 -2.64 -11.60
C GLY A 270 -12.87 -3.47 -10.53
N ILE A 271 -13.75 -4.39 -10.94
CA ILE A 271 -14.47 -5.32 -10.03
C ILE A 271 -13.48 -6.19 -9.25
N LEU A 272 -12.55 -6.87 -9.92
CA LEU A 272 -11.55 -7.74 -9.29
C LEU A 272 -10.70 -6.97 -8.25
N SER A 273 -10.27 -5.75 -8.61
CA SER A 273 -9.52 -4.87 -7.70
C SER A 273 -10.35 -4.44 -6.49
N ALA A 274 -11.63 -4.13 -6.70
CA ALA A 274 -12.55 -3.75 -5.63
C ALA A 274 -12.80 -4.92 -4.65
N PHE A 275 -12.97 -6.16 -5.16
CA PHE A 275 -13.13 -7.34 -4.31
C PHE A 275 -11.89 -7.62 -3.48
N PHE A 276 -10.69 -7.53 -4.06
CA PHE A 276 -9.45 -7.63 -3.29
C PHE A 276 -9.36 -6.54 -2.21
N GLY A 277 -9.71 -5.29 -2.56
CA GLY A 277 -9.76 -4.18 -1.62
C GLY A 277 -10.76 -4.37 -0.48
N ALA A 278 -11.97 -4.86 -0.80
CA ALA A 278 -13.01 -5.17 0.17
C ALA A 278 -12.58 -6.28 1.13
N GLY A 279 -11.95 -7.35 0.61
CA GLY A 279 -11.33 -8.37 1.43
C GLY A 279 -10.26 -7.82 2.36
N ALA A 280 -9.39 -6.93 1.85
CA ALA A 280 -8.36 -6.30 2.66
C ALA A 280 -8.96 -5.43 3.79
N LEU A 281 -10.08 -4.75 3.53
CA LEU A 281 -10.82 -4.01 4.57
C LEU A 281 -11.37 -4.95 5.65
N VAL A 282 -11.98 -6.06 5.26
CA VAL A 282 -12.46 -7.09 6.21
C VAL A 282 -11.28 -7.65 7.03
N GLY A 283 -10.15 -7.96 6.39
CA GLY A 283 -8.94 -8.41 7.07
C GLY A 283 -8.40 -7.40 8.09
N ALA A 284 -8.48 -6.10 7.79
CA ALA A 284 -8.10 -5.04 8.71
C ALA A 284 -9.03 -4.99 9.93
N LEU A 285 -10.34 -5.08 9.73
CA LEU A 285 -11.33 -5.12 10.80
C LEU A 285 -11.17 -6.36 11.68
N LEU A 286 -10.94 -7.53 11.08
CA LEU A 286 -10.66 -8.76 11.82
C LEU A 286 -9.36 -8.65 12.62
N SER A 287 -8.30 -8.08 12.05
CA SER A 287 -7.03 -7.85 12.76
C SER A 287 -7.23 -6.93 13.97
N ALA A 288 -8.03 -5.87 13.82
CA ALA A 288 -8.38 -4.98 14.91
C ALA A 288 -9.22 -5.68 16.00
N ALA A 289 -10.19 -6.50 15.61
CA ALA A 289 -11.04 -7.26 16.54
C ALA A 289 -10.25 -8.30 17.35
N LEU A 290 -9.20 -8.91 16.77
CA LEU A 290 -8.32 -9.84 17.47
C LEU A 290 -7.47 -9.15 18.55
N GLY A 291 -7.24 -7.84 18.47
CA GLY A 291 -6.68 -6.97 19.49
C GLY A 291 -5.23 -7.26 19.90
N ARG A 292 -4.59 -8.29 19.36
CA ARG A 292 -3.20 -8.67 19.69
C ARG A 292 -2.51 -9.39 18.54
N ALA A 293 -1.22 -9.13 18.38
CA ALA A 293 -0.38 -9.83 17.42
C ALA A 293 -0.26 -11.32 17.75
N SER A 294 -0.39 -12.17 16.75
CA SER A 294 -0.37 -13.62 16.91
C SER A 294 0.40 -14.30 15.80
N TRP A 295 1.36 -15.14 16.19
CA TRP A 295 2.07 -16.01 15.26
C TRP A 295 1.14 -16.99 14.52
N LYS A 296 0.06 -17.43 15.16
CA LYS A 296 -0.95 -18.29 14.53
C LYS A 296 -1.64 -17.53 13.38
N VAL A 297 -2.04 -16.27 13.63
CA VAL A 297 -2.69 -15.44 12.61
C VAL A 297 -1.74 -15.10 11.48
N LEU A 298 -0.46 -14.85 11.77
CA LEU A 298 0.58 -14.65 10.74
C LEU A 298 0.66 -15.88 9.83
N VAL A 299 0.83 -17.07 10.38
CA VAL A 299 0.98 -18.32 9.61
C VAL A 299 -0.30 -18.67 8.85
N LEU A 300 -1.47 -18.59 9.49
CA LEU A 300 -2.77 -18.87 8.84
C LEU A 300 -3.09 -17.84 7.75
N GLY A 301 -2.79 -16.56 8.00
CA GLY A 301 -2.99 -15.50 7.02
C GLY A 301 -2.09 -15.69 5.80
N THR A 302 -0.79 -15.97 6.00
CA THR A 302 0.13 -16.22 4.89
C THR A 302 -0.24 -17.49 4.12
N GLY A 303 -0.58 -18.56 4.83
CA GLY A 303 -1.03 -19.82 4.21
C GLY A 303 -2.33 -19.64 3.42
N GLY A 304 -3.33 -18.99 4.01
CA GLY A 304 -4.59 -18.68 3.34
C GLY A 304 -4.42 -17.80 2.11
N PHE A 305 -3.56 -16.78 2.19
CA PHE A 305 -3.18 -15.94 1.05
C PHE A 305 -2.56 -16.78 -0.07
N SER A 306 -1.59 -17.62 0.25
CA SER A 306 -0.88 -18.46 -0.71
C SER A 306 -1.78 -19.51 -1.36
N ILE A 307 -2.67 -20.13 -0.58
CA ILE A 307 -3.68 -21.08 -1.11
C ILE A 307 -4.65 -20.35 -2.05
N SER A 308 -5.08 -19.15 -1.69
CA SER A 308 -5.96 -18.34 -2.56
C SER A 308 -5.31 -18.02 -3.91
N LEU A 309 -3.99 -17.72 -3.92
CA LEU A 309 -3.24 -17.51 -5.16
C LEU A 309 -3.15 -18.78 -6.00
N LEU A 310 -2.87 -19.94 -5.39
CA LEU A 310 -2.88 -21.22 -6.11
C LEU A 310 -4.26 -21.56 -6.68
N ALA A 311 -5.32 -21.29 -5.92
CA ALA A 311 -6.69 -21.54 -6.37
C ALA A 311 -7.13 -20.59 -7.50
N LEU A 312 -6.53 -19.40 -7.62
CA LEU A 312 -6.75 -18.47 -8.73
C LEU A 312 -6.18 -19.00 -10.05
N ALA A 313 -5.11 -19.78 -10.01
CA ALA A 313 -4.39 -20.21 -11.22
C ALA A 313 -5.28 -20.96 -12.25
N PRO A 314 -6.12 -21.95 -11.87
CA PRO A 314 -6.97 -22.68 -12.82
C PRO A 314 -8.27 -21.95 -13.15
N LEU A 315 -8.60 -20.81 -12.51
CA LEU A 315 -9.90 -20.18 -12.66
C LEU A 315 -9.96 -19.28 -13.90
N ALA A 316 -11.04 -19.46 -14.67
CA ALA A 316 -11.37 -18.65 -15.84
C ALA A 316 -12.78 -18.02 -15.71
N THR A 317 -13.28 -17.82 -14.50
CA THR A 317 -14.59 -17.21 -14.26
C THR A 317 -14.45 -15.93 -13.42
N VAL A 318 -15.09 -14.86 -13.83
CA VAL A 318 -15.02 -13.54 -13.16
C VAL A 318 -15.40 -13.63 -11.68
N TRP A 319 -16.54 -14.25 -11.38
CA TRP A 319 -17.04 -14.33 -10.00
C TRP A 319 -16.21 -15.26 -9.12
N GLY A 320 -15.69 -16.36 -9.68
CA GLY A 320 -14.76 -17.25 -8.97
C GLY A 320 -13.47 -16.52 -8.60
N CYS A 321 -12.88 -15.78 -9.53
CA CYS A 321 -11.72 -14.93 -9.28
C CYS A 321 -12.03 -13.83 -8.26
N ALA A 322 -13.18 -13.16 -8.35
CA ALA A 322 -13.59 -12.11 -7.43
C ALA A 322 -13.68 -12.63 -5.97
N VAL A 323 -14.34 -13.77 -5.76
CA VAL A 323 -14.46 -14.40 -4.42
C VAL A 323 -13.09 -14.80 -3.86
N LEU A 324 -12.23 -15.43 -4.68
CA LEU A 324 -10.88 -15.78 -4.22
C LEU A 324 -10.01 -14.55 -3.95
N LEU A 325 -10.14 -13.50 -4.75
CA LEU A 325 -9.45 -12.24 -4.49
C LEU A 325 -9.93 -11.56 -3.21
N PHE A 326 -11.21 -11.65 -2.88
CA PHE A 326 -11.71 -11.19 -1.58
C PHE A 326 -11.08 -11.97 -0.42
N ILE A 327 -11.00 -13.29 -0.53
CA ILE A 327 -10.35 -14.15 0.48
C ILE A 327 -8.84 -13.82 0.54
N ALA A 328 -8.18 -13.69 -0.61
CA ALA A 328 -6.78 -13.31 -0.69
C ALA A 328 -6.51 -11.95 -0.03
N GLY A 329 -7.34 -10.94 -0.28
CA GLY A 329 -7.26 -9.62 0.35
C GLY A 329 -7.42 -9.67 1.87
N THR A 330 -8.38 -10.48 2.36
CA THR A 330 -8.58 -10.69 3.80
C THR A 330 -7.33 -11.32 4.44
N CYS A 331 -6.85 -12.42 3.89
CA CYS A 331 -5.65 -13.11 4.37
C CYS A 331 -4.40 -12.23 4.26
N PHE A 332 -4.26 -11.48 3.17
CA PHE A 332 -3.17 -10.51 2.95
C PHE A 332 -3.07 -9.50 4.09
N THR A 333 -4.17 -8.87 4.45
CA THR A 333 -4.16 -7.85 5.51
C THR A 333 -3.94 -8.48 6.88
N LEU A 334 -4.49 -9.66 7.14
CA LEU A 334 -4.26 -10.38 8.38
C LEU A 334 -2.78 -10.67 8.60
N TRP A 335 -2.07 -11.24 7.62
CA TRP A 335 -0.66 -11.57 7.81
C TRP A 335 0.24 -10.33 7.83
N THR A 336 0.00 -9.33 6.98
CA THR A 336 0.82 -8.10 6.96
C THR A 336 0.68 -7.29 8.23
N SER A 337 -0.55 -7.11 8.74
CA SER A 337 -0.79 -6.43 10.01
C SER A 337 -0.15 -7.16 11.18
N ASN A 338 -0.26 -8.49 11.24
CA ASN A 338 0.36 -9.28 12.30
C ASN A 338 1.89 -9.27 12.22
N ALA A 339 2.48 -9.36 11.02
CA ALA A 339 3.92 -9.25 10.84
C ALA A 339 4.46 -7.92 11.36
N ASN A 340 3.82 -6.82 10.97
CA ASN A 340 4.18 -5.49 11.44
C ASN A 340 4.04 -5.35 12.96
N SER A 341 2.94 -5.84 13.53
CA SER A 341 2.70 -5.78 14.98
C SER A 341 3.68 -6.64 15.77
N ILE A 342 4.02 -7.84 15.29
CA ILE A 342 5.03 -8.70 15.95
C ILE A 342 6.38 -7.98 16.00
N LEU A 343 6.81 -7.39 14.89
CA LEU A 343 8.09 -6.65 14.84
C LEU A 343 8.08 -5.46 15.79
N GLN A 344 7.02 -4.66 15.81
CA GLN A 344 6.92 -3.46 16.64
C GLN A 344 6.86 -3.77 18.14
N LEU A 345 6.10 -4.80 18.55
CA LEU A 345 5.91 -5.15 19.95
C LEU A 345 7.14 -5.80 20.57
N ASN A 346 7.99 -6.44 19.78
CA ASN A 346 9.23 -7.03 20.27
C ASN A 346 10.43 -6.08 20.17
N ALA A 347 10.32 -4.98 19.43
CA ALA A 347 11.39 -4.01 19.29
C ALA A 347 11.54 -3.15 20.55
N PRO A 348 12.79 -2.91 21.01
CA PRO A 348 13.07 -1.92 22.05
C PRO A 348 12.54 -0.54 21.64
N ASP A 349 12.09 0.25 22.60
CA ASP A 349 11.44 1.54 22.33
C ASP A 349 12.29 2.48 21.46
N HIS A 350 13.61 2.52 21.70
CA HIS A 350 14.55 3.35 20.93
C HIS A 350 14.82 2.84 19.51
N LEU A 351 14.49 1.58 19.19
CA LEU A 351 14.66 0.98 17.85
C LEU A 351 13.33 0.82 17.10
N ARG A 352 12.17 1.02 17.76
CA ARG A 352 10.83 0.74 17.20
C ARG A 352 10.62 1.42 15.85
N GLY A 353 10.93 2.71 15.72
CA GLY A 353 10.79 3.42 14.46
C GLY A 353 11.68 2.87 13.34
N ARG A 354 12.90 2.45 13.67
CA ARG A 354 13.86 1.84 12.72
C ARG A 354 13.38 0.47 12.24
N VAL A 355 12.82 -0.34 13.13
CA VAL A 355 12.25 -1.66 12.81
C VAL A 355 11.01 -1.51 11.92
N VAL A 356 10.16 -0.49 12.15
CA VAL A 356 9.03 -0.16 11.27
C VAL A 356 9.52 0.24 9.88
N SER A 357 10.54 1.10 9.79
CA SER A 357 11.12 1.50 8.50
C SER A 357 11.70 0.30 7.74
N LEU A 358 12.35 -0.62 8.46
CA LEU A 358 12.89 -1.85 7.88
C LEU A 358 11.77 -2.78 7.37
N TYR A 359 10.66 -2.89 8.13
CA TYR A 359 9.48 -3.63 7.67
C TYR A 359 8.89 -3.03 6.39
N LEU A 360 8.73 -1.70 6.34
CA LEU A 360 8.20 -1.02 5.15
C LEU A 360 9.13 -1.19 3.94
N TRP A 361 10.44 -1.11 4.16
CA TRP A 361 11.41 -1.35 3.12
C TRP A 361 11.43 -2.81 2.65
N ALA A 362 11.33 -3.78 3.56
CA ALA A 362 11.22 -5.20 3.23
C ALA A 362 9.94 -5.51 2.44
N PHE A 363 8.84 -4.83 2.77
CA PHE A 363 7.54 -5.02 2.13
C PHE A 363 7.46 -4.37 0.73
N ALA A 364 7.93 -3.13 0.59
CA ALA A 364 7.75 -2.34 -0.63
C ALA A 364 9.05 -2.12 -1.44
N GLY A 365 10.21 -2.24 -0.80
CA GLY A 365 11.48 -1.96 -1.45
C GLY A 365 11.87 -2.99 -2.52
N PHE A 366 11.31 -4.19 -2.47
CA PHE A 366 11.48 -5.23 -3.48
C PHE A 366 10.33 -5.30 -4.49
N ALA A 367 9.34 -4.42 -4.37
CA ALA A 367 8.21 -4.36 -5.31
C ALA A 367 8.64 -4.17 -6.79
N PRO A 368 9.70 -3.40 -7.12
CA PRO A 368 10.19 -3.32 -8.51
C PRO A 368 10.59 -4.68 -9.06
N VAL A 369 11.35 -5.44 -8.29
CA VAL A 369 11.79 -6.79 -8.68
C VAL A 369 10.59 -7.72 -8.79
N GLY A 370 9.67 -7.65 -7.84
CA GLY A 370 8.43 -8.43 -7.84
C GLY A 370 7.56 -8.15 -9.06
N GLY A 371 7.40 -6.87 -9.42
CA GLY A 371 6.63 -6.46 -10.59
C GLY A 371 7.21 -6.98 -11.91
N LEU A 372 8.53 -6.85 -12.11
CA LEU A 372 9.21 -7.40 -13.28
C LEU A 372 9.11 -8.94 -13.33
N LEU A 373 9.32 -9.60 -12.19
CA LEU A 373 9.18 -11.05 -12.10
C LEU A 373 7.77 -11.49 -12.45
N ALA A 374 6.73 -10.83 -11.91
CA ALA A 374 5.34 -11.15 -12.21
C ALA A 374 5.02 -10.92 -13.70
N GLY A 375 5.48 -9.80 -14.28
CA GLY A 375 5.32 -9.52 -15.71
C GLY A 375 6.00 -10.57 -16.59
N TRP A 376 7.24 -10.94 -16.25
CA TRP A 376 7.98 -11.98 -16.98
C TRP A 376 7.32 -13.36 -16.87
N LEU A 377 6.87 -13.76 -15.67
CA LEU A 377 6.16 -15.02 -15.49
C LEU A 377 4.85 -15.06 -16.28
N CYS A 378 4.14 -13.94 -16.35
CA CYS A 378 2.93 -13.84 -17.17
C CYS A 378 3.24 -13.93 -18.66
N ASP A 379 4.35 -13.35 -19.13
CA ASP A 379 4.81 -13.41 -20.53
C ASP A 379 5.15 -14.86 -20.95
N VAL A 380 5.78 -15.64 -20.06
CA VAL A 380 6.21 -17.02 -20.35
C VAL A 380 5.08 -18.05 -20.20
N GLY A 381 4.21 -17.91 -19.22
CA GLY A 381 3.23 -18.94 -18.88
C GLY A 381 1.86 -18.42 -18.41
N GLY A 382 1.51 -17.20 -18.82
CA GLY A 382 0.26 -16.55 -18.44
C GLY A 382 0.18 -16.18 -16.95
N THR A 383 -0.93 -15.60 -16.56
CA THR A 383 -1.18 -15.24 -15.16
C THR A 383 -1.18 -16.46 -14.24
N GLN A 384 -1.50 -17.65 -14.80
CA GLN A 384 -1.52 -18.93 -14.11
C GLN A 384 -0.15 -19.27 -13.52
N LEU A 385 0.93 -19.16 -14.32
CA LEU A 385 2.29 -19.43 -13.87
C LEU A 385 2.69 -18.48 -12.72
N SER A 386 2.37 -17.21 -12.84
CA SER A 386 2.67 -16.21 -11.80
C SER A 386 1.92 -16.55 -10.50
N PHE A 387 0.64 -16.91 -10.55
CA PHE A 387 -0.12 -17.32 -9.38
C PHE A 387 0.40 -18.61 -8.74
N ILE A 388 0.81 -19.60 -9.55
CA ILE A 388 1.42 -20.85 -9.07
C ILE A 388 2.73 -20.56 -8.35
N VAL A 389 3.64 -19.81 -8.97
CA VAL A 389 4.95 -19.49 -8.38
C VAL A 389 4.77 -18.71 -7.07
N ALA A 390 3.87 -17.70 -7.06
CA ALA A 390 3.58 -16.93 -5.87
C ALA A 390 2.97 -17.79 -4.74
N GLY A 391 2.00 -18.62 -5.06
CA GLY A 391 1.34 -19.49 -4.09
C GLY A 391 2.26 -20.58 -3.53
N VAL A 392 3.05 -21.26 -4.38
CA VAL A 392 4.03 -22.27 -3.95
C VAL A 392 5.11 -21.65 -3.06
N THR A 393 5.68 -20.51 -3.49
CA THR A 393 6.69 -19.79 -2.70
C THR A 393 6.14 -19.36 -1.34
N GLY A 394 4.92 -18.81 -1.31
CA GLY A 394 4.26 -18.41 -0.08
C GLY A 394 3.95 -19.60 0.85
N LEU A 395 3.50 -20.74 0.33
CA LEU A 395 3.30 -21.97 1.13
C LEU A 395 4.62 -22.52 1.67
N ALA A 396 5.68 -22.53 0.86
CA ALA A 396 7.00 -22.95 1.30
C ALA A 396 7.49 -22.08 2.48
N MET A 397 7.35 -20.75 2.37
CA MET A 397 7.69 -19.82 3.46
C MET A 397 6.81 -20.02 4.69
N THR A 398 5.51 -20.29 4.50
CA THR A 398 4.59 -20.62 5.60
C THR A 398 5.02 -21.88 6.34
N ALA A 399 5.37 -22.94 5.60
CA ALA A 399 5.85 -24.20 6.17
C ALA A 399 7.17 -24.03 6.92
N VAL A 400 8.13 -23.31 6.35
CA VAL A 400 9.42 -22.98 7.01
C VAL A 400 9.15 -22.22 8.31
N THR A 401 8.30 -21.20 8.28
CA THR A 401 7.95 -20.41 9.46
C THR A 401 7.29 -21.25 10.54
N ALA A 402 6.31 -22.08 10.17
CA ALA A 402 5.62 -22.96 11.12
C ALA A 402 6.59 -23.97 11.78
N ARG A 403 7.47 -24.59 11.00
CA ARG A 403 8.48 -25.54 11.51
C ARG A 403 9.46 -24.85 12.47
N GLN A 404 9.99 -23.71 12.11
CA GLN A 404 10.95 -22.98 12.97
C GLN A 404 10.30 -22.53 14.28
N LEU A 405 9.04 -22.08 14.26
CA LEU A 405 8.31 -21.72 15.48
C LEU A 405 8.12 -22.93 16.42
N VAL A 406 7.83 -24.11 15.87
CA VAL A 406 7.72 -25.34 16.68
C VAL A 406 9.08 -25.72 17.28
N THR A 407 10.14 -25.65 16.49
CA THR A 407 11.51 -25.96 16.97
C THR A 407 11.93 -24.99 18.09
N MET A 408 11.76 -23.69 17.90
CA MET A 408 12.09 -22.66 18.92
C MET A 408 11.31 -22.88 20.23
N ARG A 409 10.04 -23.26 20.15
CA ARG A 409 9.24 -23.58 21.35
C ARG A 409 9.76 -24.83 22.08
N ARG A 410 10.14 -25.87 21.34
CA ARG A 410 10.71 -27.10 21.93
C ARG A 410 12.05 -26.84 22.62
N THR A 411 12.92 -26.03 22.00
CA THR A 411 14.23 -25.67 22.57
C THR A 411 14.06 -24.81 23.84
N ALA A 412 13.12 -23.87 23.83
CA ALA A 412 12.80 -23.06 25.02
C ALA A 412 12.24 -23.91 26.16
N ALA A 413 11.33 -24.85 25.88
CA ALA A 413 10.80 -25.78 26.87
C ALA A 413 11.88 -26.71 27.44
N ALA A 414 12.81 -27.17 26.61
CA ALA A 414 13.94 -28.03 27.05
C ALA A 414 14.99 -27.27 27.88
N ALA A 415 15.11 -25.94 27.72
CA ALA A 415 16.03 -25.10 28.50
C ALA A 415 15.46 -24.70 29.89
N THR A 416 14.15 -24.87 30.08
CA THR A 416 13.44 -24.58 31.37
C THR A 416 13.13 -25.84 32.17
N ALA A 417 13.32 -27.02 31.63
CA ALA A 417 13.22 -28.32 32.28
C ALA A 417 14.60 -28.79 32.76
#